data_d29c0eab7231ac93554ae3c6b440f39f
#
_entry.id   d29c0eab7231ac93554ae3c6b440f39f
#
_cell.length_a   1.000
_cell.length_b   1.000
_cell.length_c   1.000
_cell.angle_alpha   90.00
_cell.angle_beta   90.00
_cell.angle_gamma   90.00
#
_symmetry.space_group_name_H-M   'P 1'
#
loop_
_entity.id
_entity.type
_entity.pdbx_description
1 polymer ?
#
loop_
_entity_poly.entity_id
_entity_poly.type
_entity_poly.pdbx_seq_one_letter_code
_entity_poly.pdbx_strand_id
1 'polypeptide(L)'
;MNEYTLFYVWDASLGDGDEYLPISYDSAGVLLPQLLEVEVSAHSENILEFATELQQFAHEGDLSFELSLAFGATVAHVQLQNTFAVSLPLPDNNMQEAARVIAPLAKKHGLVFYYLLGLVSLPDGKNFTST
;
A
#
# COMPACT_ATOMS: atom_id res chain seq x y z
N MET A 1 -0.97 17.88 17.17
CA MET A 1 -1.39 17.68 15.78
C MET A 1 -0.98 16.28 15.36
N ASN A 2 -1.95 15.49 14.93
CA ASN A 2 -1.66 14.14 14.48
C ASN A 2 -1.17 14.18 13.04
N GLU A 3 0.04 13.74 12.83
CA GLU A 3 0.59 13.65 11.49
C GLU A 3 0.48 12.21 11.01
N TYR A 4 0.10 12.06 9.75
CA TYR A 4 -0.03 10.77 9.10
C TYR A 4 0.85 10.77 7.87
N THR A 5 1.55 9.66 7.67
CA THR A 5 2.26 9.42 6.42
C THR A 5 1.41 8.46 5.59
N LEU A 6 1.36 8.69 4.30
CA LEU A 6 0.59 7.85 3.40
C LEU A 6 1.47 6.75 2.82
N PHE A 7 0.96 5.55 2.88
CA PHE A 7 1.42 4.43 2.08
C PHE A 7 0.47 4.28 0.90
N TYR A 8 1.01 3.80 -0.21
CA TYR A 8 0.20 3.53 -1.40
C TYR A 8 0.42 2.09 -1.84
N VAL A 9 -0.66 1.45 -2.28
CA VAL A 9 -0.58 0.13 -2.91
C VAL A 9 -1.38 0.15 -4.20
N TRP A 10 -0.93 -0.61 -5.20
CA TRP A 10 -1.69 -0.79 -6.43
C TRP A 10 -1.38 -2.15 -7.05
N ASP A 11 -2.32 -2.61 -7.88
CA ASP A 11 -2.22 -3.93 -8.50
C ASP A 11 -1.61 -3.79 -9.89
N ALA A 12 -0.30 -3.98 -9.99
CA ALA A 12 0.43 -3.83 -11.24
C ALA A 12 0.08 -4.91 -12.27
N SER A 13 -0.54 -6.01 -11.85
CA SER A 13 -0.93 -7.06 -12.76
C SER A 13 -2.06 -6.65 -13.72
N LEU A 14 -2.75 -5.55 -13.41
CA LEU A 14 -3.83 -5.04 -14.25
C LEU A 14 -3.35 -4.22 -15.44
N GLY A 15 -2.05 -3.92 -15.50
CA GLY A 15 -1.47 -3.19 -16.62
C GLY A 15 -0.94 -4.13 -17.70
N ASP A 16 -0.63 -3.57 -18.86
CA ASP A 16 -0.01 -4.31 -19.96
C ASP A 16 1.50 -4.43 -19.73
N GLY A 17 1.99 -5.66 -19.54
CA GLY A 17 3.40 -5.88 -19.26
C GLY A 17 3.83 -5.18 -17.97
N ASP A 18 4.86 -4.34 -18.07
CA ASP A 18 5.44 -3.65 -16.93
C ASP A 18 4.93 -2.21 -16.77
N GLU A 19 3.79 -1.89 -17.37
CA GLU A 19 3.24 -0.52 -17.39
C GLU A 19 3.13 0.09 -16.00
N TYR A 20 2.72 -0.69 -15.01
CA TYR A 20 2.50 -0.20 -13.64
C TYR A 20 3.57 -0.66 -12.66
N LEU A 21 4.69 -1.19 -13.18
CA LEU A 21 5.82 -1.60 -12.34
C LEU A 21 6.91 -0.51 -12.39
N PRO A 22 7.22 0.12 -11.26
CA PRO A 22 8.32 1.09 -11.24
C PRO A 22 9.66 0.37 -11.37
N ILE A 23 10.64 1.08 -11.94
CA ILE A 23 12.00 0.57 -12.11
C ILE A 23 12.98 1.21 -11.12
N SER A 24 12.51 2.15 -10.32
CA SER A 24 13.30 2.83 -9.30
C SER A 24 12.35 3.53 -8.33
N TYR A 25 12.91 4.04 -7.23
CA TYR A 25 12.12 4.86 -6.30
C TYR A 25 11.60 6.12 -7.00
N ASP A 26 12.45 6.77 -7.79
CA ASP A 26 12.04 8.00 -8.48
C ASP A 26 10.95 7.74 -9.52
N SER A 27 11.03 6.62 -10.26
CA SER A 27 10.00 6.30 -11.24
C SER A 27 8.65 6.01 -10.58
N ALA A 28 8.66 5.44 -9.38
CA ALA A 28 7.42 5.24 -8.62
C ALA A 28 6.78 6.58 -8.25
N GLY A 29 7.58 7.57 -7.90
CA GLY A 29 7.09 8.92 -7.61
C GLY A 29 6.50 9.62 -8.81
N VAL A 30 6.96 9.31 -10.03
CA VAL A 30 6.37 9.83 -11.27
C VAL A 30 5.07 9.10 -11.60
N LEU A 31 5.06 7.79 -11.40
CA LEU A 31 3.91 6.95 -11.74
C LEU A 31 2.71 7.19 -10.82
N LEU A 32 2.96 7.39 -9.54
CA LEU A 32 1.90 7.48 -8.53
C LEU A 32 0.84 8.55 -8.84
N PRO A 33 1.21 9.81 -9.16
CA PRO A 33 0.19 10.81 -9.47
C PRO A 33 -0.70 10.42 -10.64
N GLN A 34 -0.17 9.73 -11.63
CA GLN A 34 -0.96 9.23 -12.75
C GLN A 34 -1.96 8.19 -12.29
N LEU A 35 -1.54 7.27 -11.42
CA LEU A 35 -2.41 6.21 -10.92
C LEU A 35 -3.49 6.74 -9.97
N LEU A 36 -3.23 7.85 -9.30
CA LEU A 36 -4.24 8.50 -8.44
C LEU A 36 -5.32 9.19 -9.25
N GLU A 37 -5.10 9.44 -10.53
CA GLU A 37 -6.09 10.04 -11.42
C GLU A 37 -6.89 8.99 -12.20
N VAL A 38 -6.49 7.72 -12.15
CA VAL A 38 -7.23 6.65 -12.82
C VAL A 38 -8.37 6.21 -11.90
N GLU A 39 -9.60 6.34 -12.39
CA GLU A 39 -10.79 5.89 -11.66
C GLU A 39 -11.07 4.43 -11.95
N VAL A 40 -11.51 3.71 -10.93
CA VAL A 40 -11.91 2.31 -11.06
C VAL A 40 -13.36 2.17 -10.58
N SER A 41 -14.14 1.32 -11.27
CA SER A 41 -15.51 1.04 -10.84
C SER A 41 -15.55 0.07 -9.66
N ALA A 42 -14.51 -0.77 -9.53
CA ALA A 42 -14.34 -1.70 -8.42
C ALA A 42 -12.85 -2.01 -8.27
N HIS A 43 -12.42 -2.26 -7.05
CA HIS A 43 -11.04 -2.66 -6.80
C HIS A 43 -10.80 -4.10 -7.19
N SER A 44 -9.55 -4.43 -7.53
CA SER A 44 -9.18 -5.79 -7.86
C SER A 44 -9.35 -6.70 -6.65
N GLU A 45 -9.54 -7.99 -6.90
CA GLU A 45 -9.62 -8.98 -5.86
C GLU A 45 -8.34 -9.01 -5.02
N ASN A 46 -7.19 -8.81 -5.64
CA ASN A 46 -5.91 -8.79 -4.93
C ASN A 46 -5.85 -7.67 -3.89
N ILE A 47 -6.34 -6.47 -4.24
CA ILE A 47 -6.40 -5.36 -3.30
C ILE A 47 -7.37 -5.64 -2.16
N LEU A 48 -8.54 -6.19 -2.47
CA LEU A 48 -9.55 -6.49 -1.45
C LEU A 48 -9.08 -7.59 -0.49
N GLU A 49 -8.42 -8.61 -0.99
CA GLU A 49 -7.85 -9.66 -0.16
C GLU A 49 -6.72 -9.14 0.72
N PHE A 50 -5.86 -8.29 0.17
CA PHE A 50 -4.82 -7.63 0.95
C PHE A 50 -5.42 -6.82 2.09
N ALA A 51 -6.42 -5.99 1.79
CA ALA A 51 -7.07 -5.15 2.80
C ALA A 51 -7.71 -6.00 3.91
N THR A 52 -8.37 -7.09 3.53
CA THR A 52 -9.02 -7.99 4.47
C THR A 52 -8.00 -8.65 5.38
N GLU A 53 -6.89 -9.13 4.82
CA GLU A 53 -5.85 -9.79 5.59
C GLU A 53 -5.15 -8.81 6.54
N LEU A 54 -4.91 -7.58 6.08
CA LEU A 54 -4.33 -6.54 6.93
C LEU A 54 -5.26 -6.21 8.10
N GLN A 55 -6.55 -6.14 7.84
CA GLN A 55 -7.53 -5.88 8.89
C GLN A 55 -7.59 -7.03 9.90
N GLN A 56 -7.50 -8.27 9.44
CA GLN A 56 -7.42 -9.43 10.33
C GLN A 56 -6.16 -9.38 11.19
N PHE A 57 -5.06 -8.96 10.63
CA PHE A 57 -3.82 -8.82 11.36
C PHE A 57 -3.95 -7.85 12.54
N ALA A 58 -4.78 -6.82 12.38
CA ALA A 58 -5.03 -5.85 13.45
C ALA A 58 -5.63 -6.51 14.68
N HIS A 59 -6.39 -7.58 14.52
CA HIS A 59 -7.03 -8.29 15.62
C HIS A 59 -6.16 -9.41 16.21
N GLU A 60 -5.27 -9.98 15.40
CA GLU A 60 -4.51 -11.17 15.77
C GLU A 60 -3.02 -10.84 16.02
N GLY A 61 -2.54 -9.73 15.49
CA GLY A 61 -1.14 -9.37 15.60
C GLY A 61 -0.81 -8.67 16.90
N ASP A 62 0.47 -8.75 17.28
CA ASP A 62 1.01 -8.05 18.44
C ASP A 62 1.47 -6.67 18.02
N LEU A 63 0.52 -5.78 17.79
CA LEU A 63 0.77 -4.43 17.28
C LEU A 63 0.51 -3.37 18.35
N SER A 64 1.13 -2.21 18.17
CA SER A 64 0.79 -1.04 18.98
C SER A 64 -0.70 -0.72 18.79
N PHE A 65 -1.30 -0.09 19.79
CA PHE A 65 -2.72 0.25 19.77
C PHE A 65 -3.09 1.15 18.58
N GLU A 66 -2.26 2.16 18.33
CA GLU A 66 -2.51 3.09 17.22
C GLU A 66 -2.49 2.38 15.88
N LEU A 67 -1.52 1.48 15.68
CA LEU A 67 -1.40 0.75 14.44
C LEU A 67 -2.54 -0.25 14.25
N SER A 68 -2.97 -0.90 15.34
CA SER A 68 -4.13 -1.80 15.29
C SER A 68 -5.39 -1.06 14.87
N LEU A 69 -5.59 0.17 15.37
CA LEU A 69 -6.74 0.98 14.97
C LEU A 69 -6.67 1.33 13.48
N ALA A 70 -5.49 1.73 12.99
CA ALA A 70 -5.32 2.10 11.59
C ALA A 70 -5.59 0.90 10.67
N PHE A 71 -5.01 -0.25 10.99
CA PHE A 71 -5.20 -1.46 10.18
C PHE A 71 -6.64 -1.97 10.25
N GLY A 72 -7.32 -1.79 11.39
CA GLY A 72 -8.71 -2.20 11.54
C GLY A 72 -9.67 -1.46 10.64
N ALA A 73 -9.28 -0.31 10.10
CA ALA A 73 -10.09 0.48 9.19
C ALA A 73 -9.70 0.31 7.72
N THR A 74 -8.80 -0.63 7.40
CA THR A 74 -8.22 -0.74 6.05
C THR A 74 -9.27 -1.01 4.99
N VAL A 75 -10.18 -1.97 5.23
CA VAL A 75 -11.19 -2.32 4.22
C VAL A 75 -12.09 -1.12 3.93
N ALA A 76 -12.51 -0.40 4.97
CA ALA A 76 -13.35 0.79 4.79
C ALA A 76 -12.62 1.87 4.01
N HIS A 77 -11.34 2.12 4.32
CA HIS A 77 -10.54 3.10 3.59
C HIS A 77 -10.40 2.74 2.11
N VAL A 78 -10.16 1.46 1.81
CA VAL A 78 -10.06 1.01 0.42
C VAL A 78 -11.38 1.20 -0.31
N GLN A 79 -12.48 0.83 0.31
CA GLN A 79 -13.81 0.91 -0.33
C GLN A 79 -14.27 2.35 -0.57
N LEU A 80 -13.78 3.30 0.22
CA LEU A 80 -14.11 4.71 0.03
C LEU A 80 -13.33 5.37 -1.11
N GLN A 81 -12.29 4.72 -1.58
CA GLN A 81 -11.45 5.25 -2.66
C GLN A 81 -11.82 4.56 -3.98
N ASN A 82 -11.93 5.35 -5.03
CA ASN A 82 -12.21 4.82 -6.37
C ASN A 82 -11.05 5.06 -7.33
N THR A 83 -9.84 5.17 -6.79
CA THR A 83 -8.62 5.37 -7.56
C THR A 83 -7.85 4.06 -7.70
N PHE A 84 -7.09 3.94 -8.79
CA PHE A 84 -6.29 2.74 -9.06
C PHE A 84 -5.26 2.51 -7.96
N ALA A 85 -4.50 3.55 -7.61
CA ALA A 85 -3.60 3.48 -6.45
C ALA A 85 -4.40 3.84 -5.20
N VAL A 86 -4.27 3.03 -4.17
CA VAL A 86 -5.00 3.18 -2.91
C VAL A 86 -4.06 3.70 -1.85
N SER A 87 -4.46 4.74 -1.13
CA SER A 87 -3.67 5.30 -0.03
C SER A 87 -4.10 4.71 1.31
N LEU A 88 -3.11 4.53 2.19
CA LEU A 88 -3.34 4.06 3.56
C LEU A 88 -2.71 5.07 4.52
N PRO A 89 -3.51 5.88 5.23
CA PRO A 89 -2.97 6.82 6.21
C PRO A 89 -2.60 6.08 7.49
N LEU A 90 -1.35 6.26 7.94
CA LEU A 90 -0.82 5.57 9.12
C LEU A 90 -0.11 6.56 10.02
N PRO A 91 -0.11 6.31 11.35
CA PRO A 91 0.58 7.21 12.28
C PRO A 91 2.09 7.22 12.05
N ASP A 92 2.70 8.41 12.08
CA ASP A 92 4.12 8.58 11.77
C ASP A 92 5.04 7.80 12.69
N ASN A 93 4.72 7.71 13.96
CA ASN A 93 5.62 7.10 14.94
C ASN A 93 5.65 5.57 14.90
N ASN A 94 4.84 4.94 14.04
CA ASN A 94 4.79 3.48 13.91
C ASN A 94 5.15 3.02 12.50
N MET A 95 5.88 3.84 11.73
CA MET A 95 6.10 3.59 10.31
C MET A 95 6.92 2.33 10.04
N GLN A 96 7.97 2.08 10.83
CA GLN A 96 8.79 0.89 10.62
C GLN A 96 8.01 -0.39 10.90
N GLU A 97 7.22 -0.39 11.97
CA GLU A 97 6.37 -1.52 12.31
C GLU A 97 5.33 -1.75 11.22
N ALA A 98 4.70 -0.67 10.73
CA ALA A 98 3.72 -0.76 9.66
C ALA A 98 4.32 -1.33 8.39
N ALA A 99 5.49 -0.85 7.98
CA ALA A 99 6.14 -1.33 6.77
C ALA A 99 6.49 -2.81 6.86
N ARG A 100 6.91 -3.30 8.02
CA ARG A 100 7.21 -4.71 8.22
C ARG A 100 6.01 -5.62 8.01
N VAL A 101 4.81 -5.12 8.31
CA VAL A 101 3.57 -5.88 8.12
C VAL A 101 3.05 -5.72 6.70
N ILE A 102 3.02 -4.49 6.19
CA ILE A 102 2.38 -4.19 4.90
C ILE A 102 3.18 -4.75 3.74
N ALA A 103 4.50 -4.59 3.74
CA ALA A 103 5.32 -4.98 2.60
C ALA A 103 5.22 -6.47 2.26
N PRO A 104 5.33 -7.40 3.23
CA PRO A 104 5.16 -8.83 2.91
C PRO A 104 3.75 -9.17 2.43
N LEU A 105 2.71 -8.52 2.99
CA LEU A 105 1.34 -8.76 2.56
C LEU A 105 1.09 -8.24 1.15
N ALA A 106 1.59 -7.05 0.83
CA ALA A 106 1.48 -6.51 -0.51
C ALA A 106 2.16 -7.43 -1.53
N LYS A 107 3.34 -7.91 -1.21
CA LYS A 107 4.07 -8.87 -2.05
C LYS A 107 3.27 -10.16 -2.24
N LYS A 108 2.71 -10.69 -1.17
CA LYS A 108 1.91 -11.92 -1.20
C LYS A 108 0.73 -11.80 -2.17
N HIS A 109 0.11 -10.63 -2.22
CA HIS A 109 -1.07 -10.38 -3.05
C HIS A 109 -0.74 -9.76 -4.41
N GLY A 110 0.53 -9.71 -4.78
CA GLY A 110 0.93 -9.22 -6.09
C GLY A 110 0.85 -7.71 -6.27
N LEU A 111 0.94 -6.97 -5.19
CA LEU A 111 0.79 -5.51 -5.20
C LEU A 111 2.13 -4.80 -5.10
N VAL A 112 2.21 -3.62 -5.72
CA VAL A 112 3.30 -2.68 -5.48
C VAL A 112 2.98 -1.90 -4.21
N PHE A 113 3.97 -1.78 -3.33
CA PHE A 113 3.87 -1.00 -2.10
C PHE A 113 4.83 0.18 -2.21
N TYR A 114 4.31 1.40 -2.06
CA TYR A 114 5.11 2.61 -2.13
C TYR A 114 4.99 3.39 -0.82
N TYR A 115 6.13 3.57 -0.17
CA TYR A 115 6.24 4.34 1.06
C TYR A 115 7.00 5.63 0.73
N LEU A 116 6.33 6.77 0.88
CA LEU A 116 6.86 8.08 0.46
C LEU A 116 8.17 8.48 1.14
N LEU A 117 8.49 7.90 2.30
CA LEU A 117 9.72 8.23 3.02
C LEU A 117 10.89 7.34 2.63
N GLY A 118 10.80 6.59 1.56
CA GLY A 118 11.99 6.03 0.98
C GLY A 118 12.00 4.56 0.56
N LEU A 119 10.84 3.94 0.35
CA LEU A 119 10.82 2.52 -0.03
C LEU A 119 9.75 2.23 -1.07
N VAL A 120 10.12 1.44 -2.08
CA VAL A 120 9.19 0.81 -3.01
C VAL A 120 9.45 -0.69 -2.97
N SER A 121 8.41 -1.48 -2.78
CA SER A 121 8.50 -2.94 -2.77
C SER A 121 7.68 -3.50 -3.93
N LEU A 122 8.26 -4.40 -4.71
CA LEU A 122 7.62 -5.02 -5.87
C LEU A 122 7.15 -6.44 -5.55
N PRO A 123 6.14 -6.93 -6.30
CA PRO A 123 5.65 -8.30 -6.09
C PRO A 123 6.69 -9.40 -6.27
N ASP A 124 7.73 -9.15 -7.08
CA ASP A 124 8.79 -10.13 -7.31
C ASP A 124 9.84 -10.15 -6.21
N GLY A 125 9.69 -9.30 -5.20
CA GLY A 125 10.60 -9.23 -4.07
C GLY A 125 11.67 -8.16 -4.18
N LYS A 126 11.75 -7.45 -5.31
CA LYS A 126 12.69 -6.35 -5.45
C LYS A 126 12.25 -5.16 -4.63
N ASN A 127 13.21 -4.48 -4.04
CA ASN A 127 12.95 -3.25 -3.27
C ASN A 127 13.84 -2.14 -3.81
N PHE A 128 13.28 -0.94 -3.89
CA PHE A 128 14.04 0.26 -4.24
C PHE A 128 13.97 1.24 -3.08
N THR A 129 15.08 1.83 -2.74
CA THR A 129 15.12 2.83 -1.66
C THR A 129 15.55 4.17 -2.22
N SER A 130 15.12 5.24 -1.53
CA SER A 130 15.62 6.57 -1.84
C SER A 130 17.06 6.66 -1.33
N THR A 131 17.92 7.23 -2.12
CA THR A 131 19.34 7.42 -1.74
C THR A 131 19.56 8.81 -1.18
#